data_6e62c6410ed4a0ce8f00ca4ddf883cbb
#
_entry.id   6e62c6410ed4a0ce8f00ca4ddf883cbb
#
_cell.length_a   1.000
_cell.length_b   1.000
_cell.length_c   1.000
_cell.angle_alpha   90.00
_cell.angle_beta   90.00
_cell.angle_gamma   90.00
#
_symmetry.space_group_name_H-M   'P 1'
#
loop_
_entity.id
_entity.type
_entity.pdbx_description
1 polymer ?
#
loop_
_entity_poly.entity_id
_entity_poly.type
_entity_poly.pdbx_seq_one_letter_code
_entity_poly.pdbx_strand_id
1 'polypeptide(L)'
;MRTSRTGACALAIALTMLAPLAATAAEPKVFAMSIENGALHGAKDTLRVKQGDEVELRWTSDRPMTLHLHGYDIESKLAPGKPTAMAFKATIPGRFPVEVHGAGKGPHRPVLYLEVYP
;
A
#
# COMPACT_ATOMS: atom_id res chain seq x y z
N MET A 1 81.17 7.76 -16.12
CA MET A 1 80.12 6.79 -15.63
C MET A 1 79.15 7.54 -14.77
N ARG A 2 78.00 7.81 -15.30
CA ARG A 2 76.87 8.46 -14.55
C ARG A 2 75.63 7.61 -14.77
N THR A 3 75.22 6.92 -13.74
CA THR A 3 74.00 6.10 -13.70
C THR A 3 72.83 7.03 -13.30
N SER A 4 71.92 7.28 -14.24
CA SER A 4 70.69 8.01 -14.01
C SER A 4 69.63 7.05 -13.51
N ARG A 5 69.14 7.26 -12.27
CA ARG A 5 68.01 6.53 -11.69
C ARG A 5 66.74 7.34 -11.94
N THR A 6 65.97 6.92 -12.91
CA THR A 6 64.59 7.45 -13.14
C THR A 6 63.63 6.76 -12.18
N GLY A 7 63.15 7.53 -11.21
CA GLY A 7 62.08 7.11 -10.31
C GLY A 7 60.72 7.24 -11.00
N ALA A 8 60.01 6.12 -11.16
CA ALA A 8 58.66 6.08 -11.62
C ALA A 8 57.73 6.31 -10.43
N CYS A 9 57.05 7.46 -10.38
CA CYS A 9 55.96 7.73 -9.47
C CYS A 9 54.71 7.01 -9.97
N ALA A 10 54.30 5.94 -9.33
CA ALA A 10 53.04 5.28 -9.58
C ALA A 10 51.95 6.00 -8.81
N LEU A 11 51.09 6.71 -9.56
CA LEU A 11 49.92 7.38 -9.02
C LEU A 11 48.79 6.35 -8.89
N ALA A 12 48.52 5.85 -7.66
CA ALA A 12 47.40 4.97 -7.38
C ALA A 12 46.14 5.77 -7.28
N ILE A 13 45.30 5.71 -8.33
CA ILE A 13 43.94 6.28 -8.30
C ILE A 13 43.04 5.29 -7.55
N ALA A 14 42.71 5.62 -6.30
CA ALA A 14 41.71 4.89 -5.53
C ALA A 14 40.30 5.27 -6.06
N LEU A 15 39.73 4.36 -6.86
CA LEU A 15 38.33 4.46 -7.33
C LEU A 15 37.39 4.08 -6.19
N THR A 16 36.90 5.05 -5.44
CA THR A 16 35.88 4.85 -4.41
C THR A 16 34.55 4.50 -5.07
N MET A 17 34.20 3.23 -5.07
CA MET A 17 32.88 2.73 -5.48
C MET A 17 31.85 3.16 -4.43
N LEU A 18 31.09 4.20 -4.76
CA LEU A 18 29.91 4.61 -3.99
C LEU A 18 28.79 3.60 -4.30
N ALA A 19 28.59 2.62 -3.42
CA ALA A 19 27.48 1.69 -3.55
C ALA A 19 26.16 2.47 -3.36
N PRO A 20 25.19 2.34 -4.28
CA PRO A 20 23.87 2.95 -4.07
C PRO A 20 23.23 2.33 -2.84
N LEU A 21 22.83 3.16 -1.87
CA LEU A 21 22.00 2.77 -0.77
C LEU A 21 20.63 2.41 -1.39
N ALA A 22 20.35 1.10 -1.54
CA ALA A 22 19.02 0.64 -1.92
C ALA A 22 18.06 1.05 -0.81
N ALA A 23 17.22 2.06 -1.06
CA ALA A 23 16.12 2.41 -0.18
C ALA A 23 15.18 1.19 -0.14
N THR A 24 15.16 0.46 0.97
CA THR A 24 14.18 -0.59 1.21
C THR A 24 12.81 0.06 1.29
N ALA A 25 11.95 -0.21 0.30
CA ALA A 25 10.54 0.18 0.36
C ALA A 25 9.93 -0.47 1.60
N ALA A 26 9.17 0.30 2.40
CA ALA A 26 8.49 -0.23 3.56
C ALA A 26 7.51 -1.33 3.13
N GLU A 27 7.47 -2.45 3.86
CA GLU A 27 6.52 -3.52 3.59
C GLU A 27 5.08 -3.02 3.79
N PRO A 28 4.14 -3.38 2.90
CA PRO A 28 2.77 -2.98 3.02
C PRO A 28 2.11 -3.61 4.25
N LYS A 29 1.26 -2.85 4.92
CA LYS A 29 0.36 -3.36 5.95
C LYS A 29 -0.83 -4.04 5.28
N VAL A 30 -0.94 -5.35 5.40
CA VAL A 30 -1.95 -6.17 4.75
C VAL A 30 -3.08 -6.48 5.72
N PHE A 31 -4.32 -6.20 5.30
CA PHE A 31 -5.53 -6.49 6.06
C PHE A 31 -6.49 -7.32 5.21
N ALA A 32 -6.88 -8.48 5.72
CA ALA A 32 -7.86 -9.35 5.07
C ALA A 32 -9.27 -9.00 5.57
N MET A 33 -10.17 -8.77 4.62
CA MET A 33 -11.55 -8.35 4.85
C MET A 33 -12.51 -9.29 4.12
N SER A 34 -13.59 -9.70 4.80
CA SER A 34 -14.66 -10.48 4.19
C SER A 34 -15.97 -9.72 4.27
N ILE A 35 -16.72 -9.69 3.17
CA ILE A 35 -18.06 -9.12 3.12
C ILE A 35 -19.05 -10.25 2.87
N GLU A 36 -19.95 -10.46 3.83
CA GLU A 36 -21.01 -11.45 3.77
C GLU A 36 -22.36 -10.75 3.99
N ASN A 37 -23.34 -11.05 3.14
CA ASN A 37 -24.67 -10.44 3.20
C ASN A 37 -24.63 -8.89 3.19
N GLY A 38 -23.63 -8.29 2.51
CA GLY A 38 -23.47 -6.84 2.41
C GLY A 38 -22.86 -6.16 3.64
N ALA A 39 -22.35 -6.91 4.59
CA ALA A 39 -21.71 -6.40 5.80
C ALA A 39 -20.31 -6.98 6.00
N LEU A 40 -19.45 -6.23 6.66
CA LEU A 40 -18.12 -6.69 7.05
C LEU A 40 -18.25 -7.80 8.10
N HIS A 41 -17.59 -8.93 7.86
CA HIS A 41 -17.61 -10.09 8.74
C HIS A 41 -16.23 -10.31 9.38
N GLY A 42 -16.23 -10.58 10.69
CA GLY A 42 -15.04 -11.00 11.42
C GLY A 42 -13.96 -9.92 11.64
N ALA A 43 -14.23 -8.67 11.28
CA ALA A 43 -13.31 -7.55 11.45
C ALA A 43 -14.01 -6.34 12.09
N LYS A 44 -13.22 -5.42 12.62
CA LYS A 44 -13.74 -4.13 13.11
C LYS A 44 -14.12 -3.24 11.92
N ASP A 45 -15.15 -2.44 12.10
CA ASP A 45 -15.64 -1.48 11.12
C ASP A 45 -14.72 -0.24 10.93
N THR A 46 -13.68 -0.14 11.73
CA THR A 46 -12.69 0.94 11.66
C THR A 46 -11.29 0.36 11.63
N LEU A 47 -10.55 0.70 10.59
CA LEU A 47 -9.15 0.35 10.39
C LEU A 47 -8.29 1.59 10.58
N ARG A 48 -7.29 1.50 11.44
CA ARG A 48 -6.37 2.61 11.72
C ARG A 48 -4.99 2.34 11.12
N VAL A 49 -4.49 3.29 10.34
CA VAL A 49 -3.15 3.27 9.77
C VAL A 49 -2.48 4.63 9.98
N LYS A 50 -1.15 4.64 9.91
CA LYS A 50 -0.38 5.88 10.04
C LYS A 50 -0.20 6.54 8.67
N GLN A 51 -0.17 7.87 8.64
CA GLN A 51 0.19 8.61 7.43
C GLN A 51 1.56 8.16 6.91
N GLY A 52 1.63 7.87 5.62
CA GLY A 52 2.82 7.34 4.95
C GLY A 52 2.89 5.82 4.84
N ASP A 53 2.00 5.10 5.52
CA ASP A 53 1.94 3.64 5.41
C ASP A 53 1.55 3.20 3.99
N GLU A 54 2.22 2.15 3.50
CA GLU A 54 1.73 1.37 2.36
C GLU A 54 0.67 0.39 2.90
N VAL A 55 -0.52 0.40 2.29
CA VAL A 55 -1.68 -0.37 2.76
C VAL A 55 -2.19 -1.26 1.66
N GLU A 56 -2.50 -2.50 1.99
CA GLU A 56 -3.17 -3.43 1.10
C GLU A 56 -4.40 -4.03 1.81
N LEU A 57 -5.58 -3.72 1.28
CA LEU A 57 -6.84 -4.31 1.74
C LEU A 57 -7.18 -5.47 0.81
N ARG A 58 -7.17 -6.71 1.32
CA ARG A 58 -7.56 -7.92 0.59
C ARG A 58 -9.00 -8.24 0.87
N TRP A 59 -9.83 -8.08 -0.13
CA TRP A 59 -11.27 -8.25 -0.04
C TRP A 59 -11.74 -9.59 -0.59
N THR A 60 -12.65 -10.21 0.12
CA THR A 60 -13.47 -11.31 -0.39
C THR A 60 -14.95 -10.95 -0.20
N SER A 61 -15.82 -11.50 -1.05
CA SER A 61 -17.25 -11.25 -0.99
C SER A 61 -18.03 -12.51 -1.37
N ASP A 62 -19.22 -12.66 -0.80
CA ASP A 62 -20.18 -13.72 -1.16
C ASP A 62 -21.01 -13.37 -2.42
N ARG A 63 -20.89 -12.14 -2.94
CA ARG A 63 -21.64 -11.66 -4.11
C ARG A 63 -20.87 -10.61 -4.90
N PRO A 64 -21.24 -10.37 -6.19
CA PRO A 64 -20.66 -9.30 -6.96
C PRO A 64 -21.00 -7.93 -6.35
N MET A 65 -19.99 -7.07 -6.22
CA MET A 65 -20.15 -5.68 -5.78
C MET A 65 -18.96 -4.83 -6.19
N THR A 66 -19.12 -3.53 -6.13
CA THR A 66 -18.02 -2.57 -6.26
C THR A 66 -17.80 -1.89 -4.92
N LEU A 67 -16.57 -1.85 -4.45
CA LEU A 67 -16.16 -1.06 -3.30
C LEU A 67 -15.54 0.26 -3.76
N HIS A 68 -15.86 1.33 -3.04
CA HIS A 68 -15.29 2.65 -3.26
C HIS A 68 -14.69 3.18 -1.96
N LEU A 69 -13.37 3.39 -1.95
CA LEU A 69 -12.68 4.10 -0.87
C LEU A 69 -12.70 5.58 -1.19
N HIS A 70 -13.55 6.33 -0.49
CA HIS A 70 -13.65 7.77 -0.62
C HIS A 70 -12.38 8.47 -0.12
N GLY A 71 -12.11 9.65 -0.65
CA GLY A 71 -10.92 10.43 -0.33
C GLY A 71 -9.68 10.04 -1.11
N TYR A 72 -9.48 8.75 -1.34
CA TYR A 72 -8.43 8.20 -2.20
C TYR A 72 -8.93 7.89 -3.61
N ASP A 73 -10.23 7.90 -3.80
CA ASP A 73 -10.92 7.67 -5.08
C ASP A 73 -10.51 6.35 -5.75
N ILE A 74 -10.53 5.27 -4.95
CA ILE A 74 -10.17 3.94 -5.42
C ILE A 74 -11.41 3.06 -5.46
N GLU A 75 -11.69 2.49 -6.63
CA GLU A 75 -12.75 1.51 -6.82
C GLU A 75 -12.17 0.12 -7.06
N SER A 76 -12.84 -0.90 -6.49
CA SER A 76 -12.51 -2.31 -6.70
C SER A 76 -13.77 -3.12 -6.92
N LYS A 77 -13.80 -3.87 -8.03
CA LYS A 77 -14.89 -4.79 -8.34
C LYS A 77 -14.60 -6.15 -7.72
N LEU A 78 -15.54 -6.63 -6.92
CA LEU A 78 -15.46 -7.94 -6.28
C LEU A 78 -16.35 -8.95 -6.99
N ALA A 79 -15.86 -10.18 -7.07
CA ALA A 79 -16.63 -11.35 -7.52
C ALA A 79 -16.64 -12.43 -6.43
N PRO A 80 -17.70 -13.24 -6.32
CA PRO A 80 -17.79 -14.27 -5.29
C PRO A 80 -16.61 -15.23 -5.35
N GLY A 81 -16.01 -15.52 -4.19
CA GLY A 81 -14.91 -16.47 -4.06
C GLY A 81 -13.59 -16.05 -4.69
N LYS A 82 -13.47 -14.82 -5.21
CA LYS A 82 -12.25 -14.29 -5.81
C LYS A 82 -11.67 -13.16 -4.96
N PRO A 83 -10.54 -13.36 -4.27
CA PRO A 83 -9.86 -12.28 -3.53
C PRO A 83 -9.43 -11.14 -4.45
N THR A 84 -9.66 -9.91 -4.02
CA THR A 84 -9.28 -8.70 -4.75
C THR A 84 -8.50 -7.76 -3.82
N ALA A 85 -7.34 -7.31 -4.25
CA ALA A 85 -6.50 -6.39 -3.50
C ALA A 85 -6.79 -4.93 -3.88
N MET A 86 -6.91 -4.07 -2.86
CA MET A 86 -6.91 -2.62 -3.00
C MET A 86 -5.66 -2.11 -2.30
N ALA A 87 -4.68 -1.67 -3.09
CA ALA A 87 -3.38 -1.21 -2.59
C ALA A 87 -3.23 0.30 -2.80
N PHE A 88 -2.75 1.00 -1.78
CA PHE A 88 -2.53 2.44 -1.83
C PHE A 88 -1.56 2.89 -0.74
N LYS A 89 -1.03 4.10 -0.90
CA LYS A 89 -0.26 4.78 0.14
C LYS A 89 -1.17 5.73 0.92
N ALA A 90 -1.18 5.62 2.24
CA ALA A 90 -1.99 6.46 3.14
C ALA A 90 -1.40 7.87 3.28
N THR A 91 -1.49 8.68 2.24
CA THR A 91 -0.86 10.01 2.19
C THR A 91 -1.69 11.11 2.83
N ILE A 92 -3.01 10.93 2.94
CA ILE A 92 -3.95 11.95 3.41
C ILE A 92 -4.47 11.55 4.79
N PRO A 93 -4.19 12.33 5.85
CA PRO A 93 -4.78 12.07 7.16
C PRO A 93 -6.28 12.36 7.16
N GLY A 94 -7.04 11.61 7.94
CA GLY A 94 -8.47 11.76 8.06
C GLY A 94 -9.20 10.44 8.21
N ARG A 95 -10.54 10.49 8.14
CA ARG A 95 -11.41 9.31 8.21
C ARG A 95 -12.19 9.18 6.91
N PHE A 96 -12.01 8.05 6.25
CA PHE A 96 -12.52 7.80 4.90
C PHE A 96 -13.42 6.57 4.89
N PRO A 97 -14.67 6.68 4.41
CA PRO A 97 -15.54 5.52 4.29
C PRO A 97 -15.17 4.65 3.08
N VAL A 98 -15.31 3.34 3.26
CA VAL A 98 -15.37 2.37 2.17
C VAL A 98 -16.84 1.98 2.00
N GLU A 99 -17.42 2.30 0.87
CA GLU A 99 -18.83 2.08 0.57
C GLU A 99 -19.01 0.98 -0.48
N VAL A 100 -20.14 0.27 -0.38
CA VAL A 100 -20.55 -0.72 -1.37
C VAL A 100 -21.45 -0.07 -2.40
N HIS A 101 -21.11 -0.24 -3.67
CA HIS A 101 -21.93 0.15 -4.81
C HIS A 101 -22.44 -1.09 -5.54
N GLY A 102 -23.68 -1.04 -6.02
CA GLY A 102 -24.25 -2.11 -6.87
C GLY A 102 -24.85 -3.31 -6.15
N ALA A 103 -24.89 -3.34 -4.82
CA ALA A 103 -25.46 -4.45 -4.05
C ALA A 103 -26.97 -4.28 -3.71
N GLY A 104 -27.73 -3.57 -4.54
CA GLY A 104 -29.17 -3.37 -4.37
C GLY A 104 -29.58 -1.94 -4.04
N LYS A 105 -30.90 -1.69 -3.99
CA LYS A 105 -31.51 -0.40 -3.67
C LYS A 105 -31.49 -0.16 -2.15
N GLY A 106 -30.34 0.11 -1.58
CA GLY A 106 -30.22 0.49 -0.17
C GLY A 106 -29.44 1.79 0.01
N PRO A 107 -29.55 2.46 1.17
CA PRO A 107 -28.69 3.59 1.46
C PRO A 107 -27.23 3.12 1.41
N HIS A 108 -26.38 3.91 0.75
CA HIS A 108 -24.93 3.68 0.71
C HIS A 108 -24.40 3.75 2.15
N ARG A 109 -24.24 2.59 2.78
CA ARG A 109 -23.67 2.50 4.12
C ARG A 109 -22.21 2.09 4.00
N PRO A 110 -21.33 2.79 4.69
CA PRO A 110 -19.95 2.33 4.78
C PRO A 110 -19.87 0.94 5.42
N VAL A 111 -19.10 0.05 4.81
CA VAL A 111 -18.77 -1.26 5.40
C VAL A 111 -17.54 -1.16 6.29
N LEU A 112 -16.69 -0.16 6.04
CA LEU A 112 -15.46 0.09 6.77
C LEU A 112 -15.17 1.59 6.78
N TYR A 113 -14.55 2.06 7.85
CA TYR A 113 -13.87 3.36 7.89
C TYR A 113 -12.36 3.17 7.94
N LEU A 114 -11.66 3.79 7.01
CA LEU A 114 -10.21 3.94 7.08
C LEU A 114 -9.88 5.22 7.83
N GLU A 115 -9.17 5.10 8.94
CA GLU A 115 -8.68 6.24 9.73
C GLU A 115 -7.17 6.35 9.59
N VAL A 116 -6.71 7.44 8.95
CA VAL A 116 -5.30 7.75 8.75
C VAL A 116 -4.91 8.82 9.75
N TYR A 117 -4.04 8.49 10.69
CA TYR A 117 -3.54 9.45 11.68
C TYR A 117 -2.11 9.92 11.31
N PRO A 118 -1.75 11.18 11.66
CA PRO A 118 -0.43 11.74 11.41
C PRO A 118 0.70 11.01 12.15
#